data_c9d6921fdca8431b835a01acb13e42de
#
_entry.id   c9d6921fdca8431b835a01acb13e42de
#
_cell.length_a   1.000
_cell.length_b   1.000
_cell.length_c   1.000
_cell.angle_alpha   90.00
_cell.angle_beta   90.00
_cell.angle_gamma   90.00
#
_symmetry.space_group_name_H-M   'P 1'
#
loop_
_entity.id
_entity.type
_entity.pdbx_description
1 polymer ?
#
loop_
_entity_poly.entity_id
_entity_poly.type
_entity_poly.pdbx_seq_one_letter_code
_entity_poly.pdbx_strand_id
1 'polypeptide(L)'
;MQFDYGDGPVIDDRKVVLFCAWLAWSRYRIVVPLWDKTLPSVVLGLDRAFRYFDGVPTYALTDNQKTVSVDHVCGIPVRNQQIVAVGHHYGISIQTWMPADPRSKGGSEATVKIAKADLVPTEHNLREEYSSMGELEDACLQWMSEVNTRKHRATCEPPVLRLAEEHEPDFRS
;
A
#
# COMPACT_ATOMS: atom_id res chain seq x y z
N MET A 1 -1.23 -1.65 9.23
CA MET A 1 -1.20 -1.50 7.77
C MET A 1 -0.44 -2.65 7.13
N GLN A 2 -0.85 -3.06 5.94
CA GLN A 2 -0.09 -3.94 5.06
C GLN A 2 0.17 -3.20 3.76
N PHE A 3 1.34 -3.41 3.14
CA PHE A 3 1.62 -2.84 1.82
C PHE A 3 2.42 -3.80 0.94
N ASP A 4 2.21 -3.66 -0.35
CA ASP A 4 2.84 -4.47 -1.38
C ASP A 4 2.94 -3.67 -2.69
N TYR A 5 3.62 -4.21 -3.68
CA TYR A 5 3.85 -3.56 -4.96
C TYR A 5 3.24 -4.35 -6.10
N GLY A 6 2.56 -3.62 -6.98
CA GLY A 6 2.10 -4.13 -8.27
C GLY A 6 2.84 -3.48 -9.43
N ASP A 7 2.91 -4.21 -10.54
CA ASP A 7 3.32 -3.62 -11.81
C ASP A 7 2.22 -2.69 -12.31
N GLY A 8 2.55 -1.43 -12.52
CA GLY A 8 1.69 -0.41 -13.10
C GLY A 8 1.78 -0.32 -14.63
N PRO A 9 1.14 0.68 -15.22
CA PRO A 9 1.23 0.93 -16.66
C PRO A 9 2.63 1.39 -17.07
N VAL A 10 2.84 1.47 -18.38
CA VAL A 10 4.04 2.09 -18.98
C VAL A 10 3.69 3.53 -19.32
N ILE A 11 4.53 4.48 -18.94
CA ILE A 11 4.43 5.90 -19.27
C ILE A 11 5.82 6.35 -19.74
N ASP A 12 5.91 6.96 -20.91
CA ASP A 12 7.17 7.39 -21.54
C ASP A 12 8.24 6.28 -21.53
N ASP A 13 7.88 5.09 -22.01
CA ASP A 13 8.73 3.88 -22.06
C ASP A 13 9.25 3.41 -20.67
N ARG A 14 8.73 3.96 -19.58
CA ARG A 14 9.08 3.56 -18.20
C ARG A 14 7.91 2.86 -17.53
N LYS A 15 8.21 1.69 -16.97
CA LYS A 15 7.22 0.94 -16.18
C LYS A 15 7.02 1.58 -14.82
N VAL A 16 5.78 1.93 -14.52
CA VAL A 16 5.38 2.45 -13.21
C VAL A 16 5.21 1.30 -12.22
N VAL A 17 5.43 1.56 -10.96
CA VAL A 17 5.16 0.67 -9.83
C VAL A 17 3.97 1.21 -9.05
N LEU A 18 2.99 0.37 -8.77
CA LEU A 18 1.88 0.72 -7.89
C LEU A 18 2.22 0.29 -6.47
N PHE A 19 2.45 1.26 -5.58
CA PHE A 19 2.51 1.02 -4.14
C PHE A 19 1.08 0.89 -3.63
N CYS A 20 0.72 -0.29 -3.13
CA CYS A 20 -0.62 -0.59 -2.64
C CYS A 20 -0.58 -0.80 -1.13
N ALA A 21 -1.36 -0.03 -0.38
CA ALA A 21 -1.49 -0.17 1.07
C ALA A 21 -2.93 -0.47 1.48
N TRP A 22 -3.09 -1.15 2.61
CA TRP A 22 -4.37 -1.61 3.09
C TRP A 22 -4.40 -1.67 4.63
N LEU A 23 -5.48 -1.18 5.22
CA LEU A 23 -5.76 -1.31 6.65
C LEU A 23 -6.63 -2.53 6.91
N ALA A 24 -6.19 -3.39 7.83
CA ALA A 24 -6.84 -4.70 8.04
C ALA A 24 -8.22 -4.59 8.67
N TRP A 25 -8.48 -3.60 9.51
CA TRP A 25 -9.76 -3.43 10.19
C TRP A 25 -10.77 -2.68 9.33
N SER A 26 -10.45 -1.45 8.90
CA SER A 26 -11.34 -0.63 8.07
C SER A 26 -11.52 -1.16 6.66
N ARG A 27 -10.59 -1.96 6.16
CA ARG A 27 -10.51 -2.41 4.75
C ARG A 27 -10.18 -1.27 3.79
N TYR A 28 -9.73 -0.13 4.31
CA TYR A 28 -9.38 1.02 3.51
C TYR A 28 -8.15 0.73 2.64
N ARG A 29 -8.24 1.08 1.35
CA ARG A 29 -7.23 0.79 0.34
C ARG A 29 -6.63 2.07 -0.21
N ILE A 30 -5.34 2.02 -0.46
CA ILE A 30 -4.57 3.12 -1.05
C ILE A 30 -3.74 2.57 -2.19
N VAL A 31 -3.63 3.34 -3.26
CA VAL A 31 -2.69 3.11 -4.34
C VAL A 31 -1.95 4.40 -4.66
N VAL A 32 -0.62 4.31 -4.73
CA VAL A 32 0.27 5.43 -5.06
C VAL A 32 1.16 4.99 -6.21
N PRO A 33 1.16 5.68 -7.35
CA PRO A 33 2.07 5.36 -8.43
C PRO A 33 3.48 5.90 -8.11
N LEU A 34 4.48 5.06 -8.34
CA LEU A 34 5.90 5.35 -8.10
C LEU A 34 6.71 4.99 -9.34
N TRP A 35 7.82 5.66 -9.57
CA TRP A 35 8.72 5.32 -10.67
C TRP A 35 9.55 4.06 -10.44
N ASP A 36 9.80 3.70 -9.19
CA ASP A 36 10.65 2.57 -8.81
C ASP A 36 10.36 2.09 -7.36
N LYS A 37 11.14 1.12 -6.90
CA LYS A 37 11.08 0.58 -5.52
C LYS A 37 12.32 0.98 -4.70
N THR A 38 12.97 2.09 -5.05
CA THR A 38 14.09 2.61 -4.25
C THR A 38 13.61 3.11 -2.90
N LEU A 39 14.50 3.23 -1.93
CA LEU A 39 14.13 3.69 -0.60
C LEU A 39 13.42 5.05 -0.59
N PRO A 40 13.90 6.09 -1.33
CA PRO A 40 13.16 7.35 -1.41
C PRO A 40 11.72 7.18 -1.92
N SER A 41 11.52 6.34 -2.94
CA SER A 41 10.18 6.04 -3.48
C SER A 41 9.29 5.31 -2.46
N VAL A 42 9.86 4.38 -1.69
CA VAL A 42 9.15 3.70 -0.61
C VAL A 42 8.73 4.68 0.48
N VAL A 43 9.64 5.58 0.88
CA VAL A 43 9.33 6.64 1.87
C VAL A 43 8.22 7.55 1.37
N LEU A 44 8.26 7.96 0.10
CA LEU A 44 7.19 8.74 -0.53
C LEU A 44 5.85 8.00 -0.50
N GLY A 45 5.86 6.70 -0.83
CA GLY A 45 4.66 5.86 -0.80
C GLY A 45 4.06 5.76 0.61
N LEU A 46 4.92 5.58 1.62
CA LEU A 46 4.51 5.55 3.03
C LEU A 46 3.96 6.90 3.49
N ASP A 47 4.65 8.01 3.21
CA ASP A 47 4.19 9.36 3.59
C ASP A 47 2.82 9.66 2.98
N ARG A 48 2.64 9.39 1.67
CA ARG A 48 1.34 9.57 1.01
C ARG A 48 0.27 8.66 1.64
N ALA A 49 0.60 7.42 1.95
CA ALA A 49 -0.35 6.50 2.60
C ALA A 49 -0.81 7.03 3.96
N PHE A 50 0.12 7.53 4.79
CA PHE A 50 -0.21 8.08 6.11
C PHE A 50 -1.11 9.33 6.00
N ARG A 51 -0.90 10.16 4.98
CA ARG A 51 -1.77 11.31 4.70
C ARG A 51 -3.17 10.89 4.27
N TYR A 52 -3.30 9.86 3.44
CA TYR A 52 -4.60 9.34 3.02
C TYR A 52 -5.33 8.60 4.12
N PHE A 53 -4.61 7.98 5.05
CA PHE A 53 -5.21 7.40 6.26
C PHE A 53 -5.58 8.46 7.31
N ASP A 54 -5.10 9.70 7.15
CA ASP A 54 -5.17 10.74 8.18
C ASP A 54 -4.55 10.28 9.51
N GLY A 55 -3.49 9.49 9.45
CA GLY A 55 -2.81 8.95 10.62
C GLY A 55 -1.73 7.93 10.31
N VAL A 56 -0.90 7.64 11.31
CA VAL A 56 0.18 6.68 11.21
C VAL A 56 -0.21 5.39 11.95
N PRO A 57 -0.29 4.24 11.27
CA PRO A 57 -0.59 2.98 11.92
C PRO A 57 0.57 2.53 12.81
N THR A 58 0.28 1.77 13.87
CA THR A 58 1.29 1.29 14.83
C THR A 58 2.37 0.44 14.16
N TYR A 59 2.01 -0.33 13.13
CA TYR A 59 2.97 -1.14 12.38
C TYR A 59 2.58 -1.26 10.90
N ALA A 60 3.59 -1.46 10.07
CA ALA A 60 3.45 -1.78 8.66
C ALA A 60 4.11 -3.13 8.34
N LEU A 61 3.39 -3.98 7.61
CA LEU A 61 3.84 -5.29 7.16
C LEU A 61 4.02 -5.30 5.65
N THR A 62 5.13 -5.85 5.18
CA THR A 62 5.37 -6.05 3.74
C THR A 62 6.04 -7.40 3.51
N ASP A 63 5.88 -7.99 2.33
CA ASP A 63 6.63 -9.18 1.92
C ASP A 63 7.96 -8.82 1.24
N ASN A 64 8.18 -7.54 0.95
CA ASN A 64 9.42 -7.09 0.31
C ASN A 64 10.59 -7.08 1.31
N GLN A 65 11.22 -8.25 1.46
CA GLN A 65 12.37 -8.43 2.33
C GLN A 65 13.52 -7.48 1.98
N LYS A 66 13.75 -7.17 0.70
CA LYS A 66 14.83 -6.28 0.25
C LYS A 66 14.69 -4.85 0.76
N THR A 67 13.48 -4.38 1.00
CA THR A 67 13.22 -3.05 1.56
C THR A 67 13.53 -2.99 3.05
N VAL A 68 13.21 -4.05 3.79
CA VAL A 68 13.29 -4.08 5.27
C VAL A 68 14.57 -4.73 5.77
N SER A 69 15.10 -5.72 5.06
CA SER A 69 16.29 -6.48 5.45
C SER A 69 17.34 -6.43 4.35
N VAL A 70 18.58 -6.14 4.72
CA VAL A 70 19.72 -6.07 3.78
C VAL A 70 20.48 -7.39 3.71
N ASP A 71 20.41 -8.22 4.77
CA ASP A 71 21.15 -9.48 4.85
C ASP A 71 20.54 -10.42 5.92
N HIS A 72 21.02 -11.66 5.97
CA HIS A 72 20.72 -12.62 7.02
C HIS A 72 22.04 -13.15 7.61
N VAL A 73 22.29 -12.84 8.88
CA VAL A 73 23.43 -13.37 9.64
C VAL A 73 22.94 -14.48 10.55
N CYS A 74 23.42 -15.69 10.34
CA CYS A 74 23.00 -16.88 11.11
C CYS A 74 21.46 -17.11 11.11
N GLY A 75 20.78 -16.78 10.01
CA GLY A 75 19.32 -16.91 9.91
C GLY A 75 18.52 -15.75 10.55
N ILE A 76 19.20 -14.77 11.13
CA ILE A 76 18.56 -13.57 11.72
C ILE A 76 18.57 -12.45 10.67
N PRO A 77 17.41 -11.87 10.30
CA PRO A 77 17.35 -10.78 9.34
C PRO A 77 18.02 -9.53 9.89
N VAL A 78 19.01 -9.01 9.14
CA VAL A 78 19.63 -7.72 9.43
C VAL A 78 18.76 -6.63 8.82
N ARG A 79 18.16 -5.79 9.67
CA ARG A 79 17.26 -4.72 9.23
C ARG A 79 18.03 -3.61 8.52
N ASN A 80 17.41 -3.09 7.46
CA ASN A 80 17.90 -1.88 6.80
C ASN A 80 17.83 -0.70 7.77
N GLN A 81 18.99 -0.13 8.15
CA GLN A 81 19.07 0.98 9.10
C GLN A 81 18.25 2.20 8.68
N GLN A 82 18.17 2.46 7.37
CA GLN A 82 17.40 3.58 6.84
C GLN A 82 15.90 3.37 7.02
N ILE A 83 15.40 2.15 6.84
CA ILE A 83 13.99 1.82 7.11
C ILE A 83 13.67 1.90 8.63
N VAL A 84 14.61 1.53 9.48
CA VAL A 84 14.48 1.72 10.94
C VAL A 84 14.40 3.20 11.28
N ALA A 85 15.24 4.05 10.67
CA ALA A 85 15.19 5.50 10.88
C ALA A 85 13.85 6.12 10.39
N VAL A 86 13.31 5.66 9.26
CA VAL A 86 11.97 6.04 8.78
C VAL A 86 10.91 5.61 9.79
N GLY A 87 10.98 4.39 10.30
CA GLY A 87 10.09 3.91 11.34
C GLY A 87 10.11 4.78 12.60
N HIS A 88 11.30 5.16 13.05
CA HIS A 88 11.45 6.07 14.19
C HIS A 88 10.88 7.46 13.92
N HIS A 89 11.10 8.01 12.71
CA HIS A 89 10.59 9.34 12.34
C HIS A 89 9.06 9.41 12.40
N TYR A 90 8.38 8.39 11.90
CA TYR A 90 6.91 8.33 11.90
C TYR A 90 6.30 7.67 13.15
N GLY A 91 7.10 7.10 14.03
CA GLY A 91 6.61 6.34 15.19
C GLY A 91 5.98 5.00 14.84
N ILE A 92 6.36 4.38 13.72
CA ILE A 92 5.82 3.13 13.20
C ILE A 92 6.87 2.00 13.21
N SER A 93 6.46 0.78 13.48
CA SER A 93 7.29 -0.41 13.29
C SER A 93 7.07 -1.01 11.90
N ILE A 94 8.10 -0.98 11.05
CA ILE A 94 8.05 -1.60 9.72
C ILE A 94 8.66 -2.99 9.80
N GLN A 95 7.91 -4.01 9.39
CA GLN A 95 8.28 -5.41 9.53
C GLN A 95 8.04 -6.18 8.23
N THR A 96 8.83 -7.25 8.03
CA THR A 96 8.54 -8.24 6.99
C THR A 96 7.67 -9.34 7.55
N TRP A 97 6.85 -9.93 6.68
CA TRP A 97 6.09 -11.13 7.00
C TRP A 97 7.02 -12.27 7.42
N MET A 98 6.65 -12.96 8.49
CA MET A 98 7.20 -14.30 8.75
C MET A 98 6.53 -15.30 7.80
N PRO A 99 7.28 -16.22 7.17
CA PRO A 99 6.74 -17.15 6.15
C PRO A 99 5.60 -18.07 6.62
N ALA A 100 5.26 -18.06 7.91
CA ALA A 100 4.37 -19.03 8.55
C ALA A 100 2.89 -18.67 8.63
N ASP A 101 2.46 -17.46 8.20
CA ASP A 101 1.04 -17.08 8.26
C ASP A 101 0.46 -16.61 6.92
N PRO A 102 -0.03 -17.54 6.08
CA PRO A 102 -0.65 -17.21 4.80
C PRO A 102 -1.98 -16.43 4.93
N ARG A 103 -2.66 -16.50 6.10
CA ARG A 103 -3.99 -15.91 6.26
C ARG A 103 -3.97 -14.39 6.38
N SER A 104 -2.87 -13.84 6.86
CA SER A 104 -2.73 -12.41 7.05
C SER A 104 -2.31 -11.65 5.78
N LYS A 105 -1.80 -12.34 4.75
CA LYS A 105 -1.29 -11.75 3.50
C LYS A 105 -2.38 -11.32 2.49
N GLY A 106 -3.59 -11.85 2.60
CA GLY A 106 -4.62 -11.74 1.57
C GLY A 106 -5.13 -10.32 1.26
N GLY A 107 -4.94 -9.35 2.13
CA GLY A 107 -5.48 -7.99 1.95
C GLY A 107 -4.67 -7.11 1.00
N SER A 108 -3.34 -7.08 1.16
CA SER A 108 -2.46 -6.33 0.27
C SER A 108 -2.41 -6.94 -1.12
N GLU A 109 -2.32 -8.28 -1.23
CA GLU A 109 -2.38 -8.98 -2.52
C GLU A 109 -3.71 -8.73 -3.26
N ALA A 110 -4.84 -8.77 -2.54
CA ALA A 110 -6.14 -8.44 -3.12
C ALA A 110 -6.20 -6.98 -3.59
N THR A 111 -5.60 -6.05 -2.84
CA THR A 111 -5.54 -4.63 -3.23
C THR A 111 -4.71 -4.45 -4.49
N VAL A 112 -3.52 -5.08 -4.58
CA VAL A 112 -2.68 -5.08 -5.80
C VAL A 112 -3.45 -5.64 -6.99
N LYS A 113 -4.12 -6.79 -6.82
CA LYS A 113 -4.89 -7.43 -7.90
C LYS A 113 -6.00 -6.54 -8.42
N ILE A 114 -6.78 -5.91 -7.55
CA ILE A 114 -7.89 -5.04 -7.94
C ILE A 114 -7.34 -3.76 -8.57
N ALA A 115 -6.34 -3.12 -7.97
CA ALA A 115 -5.73 -1.92 -8.52
C ALA A 115 -5.15 -2.16 -9.93
N LYS A 116 -4.47 -3.29 -10.15
CA LYS A 116 -3.98 -3.65 -11.50
C LYS A 116 -5.11 -3.87 -12.49
N ALA A 117 -6.17 -4.56 -12.11
CA ALA A 117 -7.30 -4.82 -12.99
C ALA A 117 -8.01 -3.53 -13.43
N ASP A 118 -8.08 -2.54 -12.54
CA ASP A 118 -8.82 -1.31 -12.78
C ASP A 118 -7.95 -0.17 -13.35
N LEU A 119 -6.66 -0.11 -13.00
CA LEU A 119 -5.77 1.02 -13.33
C LEU A 119 -4.77 0.73 -14.45
N VAL A 120 -4.41 -0.53 -14.71
CA VAL A 120 -3.48 -0.85 -15.79
C VAL A 120 -4.27 -1.08 -17.07
N PRO A 121 -3.98 -0.33 -18.18
CA PRO A 121 -4.63 -0.55 -19.45
C PRO A 121 -4.51 -2.00 -19.94
N THR A 122 -5.62 -2.60 -20.26
CA THR A 122 -5.71 -3.96 -20.81
C THR A 122 -6.85 -4.04 -21.82
N GLU A 123 -6.85 -5.05 -22.69
CA GLU A 123 -7.94 -5.30 -23.64
C GLU A 123 -9.31 -5.52 -22.95
N HIS A 124 -9.29 -5.86 -21.65
CA HIS A 124 -10.51 -6.21 -20.91
C HIS A 124 -11.15 -5.04 -20.16
N ASN A 125 -10.38 -4.00 -19.78
CA ASN A 125 -10.91 -2.88 -19.00
C ASN A 125 -11.17 -1.62 -19.83
N LEU A 126 -10.88 -1.63 -21.13
CA LEU A 126 -11.09 -0.52 -22.08
C LEU A 126 -10.47 0.82 -21.60
N ARG A 127 -9.48 0.75 -20.73
CA ARG A 127 -8.78 1.94 -20.23
C ARG A 127 -7.76 2.40 -21.26
N GLU A 128 -7.74 3.68 -21.55
CA GLU A 128 -6.74 4.30 -22.40
C GLU A 128 -5.36 4.34 -21.71
N GLU A 129 -4.30 4.41 -22.50
CA GLU A 129 -2.95 4.61 -22.00
C GLU A 129 -2.82 5.99 -21.37
N TYR A 130 -2.05 6.09 -20.30
CA TYR A 130 -1.81 7.36 -19.63
C TYR A 130 -0.72 8.15 -20.34
N SER A 131 -1.00 9.43 -20.58
CA SER A 131 -0.04 10.36 -21.20
C SER A 131 1.00 10.89 -20.20
N SER A 132 0.76 10.80 -18.89
CA SER A 132 1.64 11.32 -17.87
C SER A 132 1.43 10.63 -16.50
N MET A 133 2.42 10.77 -15.62
CA MET A 133 2.29 10.33 -14.22
C MET A 133 1.15 11.06 -13.49
N GLY A 134 0.92 12.36 -13.79
CA GLY A 134 -0.17 13.13 -13.19
C GLY A 134 -1.55 12.56 -13.53
N GLU A 135 -1.75 12.15 -14.78
CA GLU A 135 -3.00 11.51 -15.20
C GLU A 135 -3.23 10.17 -14.48
N LEU A 136 -2.18 9.39 -14.29
CA LEU A 136 -2.26 8.17 -13.49
C LEU A 136 -2.52 8.47 -12.00
N GLU A 137 -1.90 9.52 -11.44
CA GLU A 137 -2.17 9.96 -10.05
C GLU A 137 -3.65 10.33 -9.87
N ASP A 138 -4.23 11.07 -10.79
CA ASP A 138 -5.66 11.44 -10.77
C ASP A 138 -6.55 10.19 -10.87
N ALA A 139 -6.22 9.26 -11.75
CA ALA A 139 -6.93 7.98 -11.84
C ALA A 139 -6.83 7.15 -10.55
N CYS A 140 -5.67 7.15 -9.88
CA CYS A 140 -5.49 6.51 -8.58
C CYS A 140 -6.36 7.17 -7.51
N LEU A 141 -6.44 8.50 -7.47
CA LEU A 141 -7.29 9.24 -6.53
C LEU A 141 -8.77 8.91 -6.74
N GLN A 142 -9.23 8.90 -7.99
CA GLN A 142 -10.59 8.51 -8.33
C GLN A 142 -10.87 7.07 -7.90
N TRP A 143 -9.99 6.14 -8.22
CA TRP A 143 -10.11 4.74 -7.84
C TRP A 143 -10.20 4.57 -6.32
N MET A 144 -9.34 5.24 -5.55
CA MET A 144 -9.38 5.22 -4.08
C MET A 144 -10.71 5.73 -3.54
N SER A 145 -11.22 6.83 -4.10
CA SER A 145 -12.54 7.36 -3.74
C SER A 145 -13.65 6.33 -3.99
N GLU A 146 -13.64 5.70 -5.16
CA GLU A 146 -14.66 4.72 -5.53
C GLU A 146 -14.62 3.46 -4.67
N VAL A 147 -13.45 2.83 -4.48
CA VAL A 147 -13.34 1.55 -3.75
C VAL A 147 -13.58 1.70 -2.25
N ASN A 148 -13.24 2.87 -1.68
CA ASN A 148 -13.39 3.10 -0.24
C ASN A 148 -14.78 3.63 0.14
N THR A 149 -15.58 4.09 -0.81
CA THR A 149 -16.98 4.49 -0.56
C THR A 149 -17.99 3.38 -0.87
N ARG A 150 -17.59 2.36 -1.62
CA ARG A 150 -18.44 1.19 -1.87
C ARG A 150 -18.54 0.31 -0.64
N LYS A 151 -19.73 -0.25 -0.41
CA LYS A 151 -19.97 -1.23 0.67
C LYS A 151 -19.05 -2.45 0.50
N HIS A 152 -18.20 -2.70 1.48
CA HIS A 152 -17.28 -3.83 1.46
C HIS A 152 -18.02 -5.14 1.82
N ARG A 153 -17.81 -6.21 1.03
CA ARG A 153 -18.57 -7.46 1.16
C ARG A 153 -18.47 -8.11 2.55
N ALA A 154 -17.30 -8.08 3.17
CA ALA A 154 -17.07 -8.75 4.45
C ALA A 154 -17.53 -7.94 5.66
N THR A 155 -17.45 -6.60 5.59
CA THR A 155 -17.82 -5.71 6.72
C THR A 155 -19.24 -5.19 6.59
N CYS A 156 -19.83 -5.30 5.40
CA CYS A 156 -21.14 -4.74 5.06
C CYS A 156 -21.22 -3.20 5.22
N GLU A 157 -20.10 -2.52 5.26
CA GLU A 157 -19.96 -1.06 5.41
C GLU A 157 -18.90 -0.50 4.46
N PRO A 158 -18.99 0.76 4.05
CA PRO A 158 -17.94 1.44 3.31
C PRO A 158 -16.66 1.57 4.14
N PRO A 159 -15.47 1.26 3.58
CA PRO A 159 -14.18 1.42 4.26
C PRO A 159 -13.95 2.81 4.85
N VAL A 160 -14.42 3.88 4.19
CA VAL A 160 -14.25 5.26 4.65
C VAL A 160 -14.95 5.52 5.99
N LEU A 161 -16.11 4.93 6.25
CA LEU A 161 -16.81 5.08 7.53
C LEU A 161 -16.05 4.37 8.64
N ARG A 162 -15.58 3.17 8.37
CA ARG A 162 -14.78 2.40 9.33
C ARG A 162 -13.43 3.05 9.61
N LEU A 163 -12.80 3.70 8.63
CA LEU A 163 -11.57 4.45 8.87
C LEU A 163 -11.76 5.56 9.92
N ALA A 164 -12.89 6.26 9.89
CA ALA A 164 -13.20 7.27 10.88
C ALA A 164 -13.28 6.68 12.31
N GLU A 165 -13.89 5.49 12.45
CA GLU A 165 -13.94 4.78 13.74
C GLU A 165 -12.55 4.28 14.19
N GLU A 166 -11.68 3.85 13.26
CA GLU A 166 -10.30 3.39 13.54
C GLU A 166 -9.42 4.50 14.17
N HIS A 167 -9.82 5.76 14.01
CA HIS A 167 -9.13 6.93 14.59
C HIS A 167 -9.62 7.28 16.00
N GLU A 168 -10.72 6.72 16.48
CA GLU A 168 -11.22 7.02 17.81
C GLU A 168 -10.28 6.46 18.91
N PRO A 169 -10.05 7.21 20.00
CA PRO A 169 -9.08 6.83 21.05
C PRO A 169 -9.38 5.49 21.71
N ASP A 170 -10.67 5.13 21.85
CA ASP A 170 -11.12 3.90 22.50
C ASP A 170 -10.83 2.63 21.69
N PHE A 171 -10.51 2.75 20.42
CA PHE A 171 -10.18 1.62 19.56
C PHE A 171 -8.76 1.06 19.81
N ARG A 172 -7.91 1.78 20.55
CA ARG A 172 -6.51 1.44 20.83
C ARG A 172 -6.25 0.70 22.14
N SER A 173 -7.30 0.37 22.89
CA SER A 173 -7.20 -0.34 24.19
C SER A 173 -7.27 -1.86 24.04
#